data_1b7bc60e57c043d8316030c36a874f71
#
_entry.id   1b7bc60e57c043d8316030c36a874f71
#
_cell.length_a   1.000
_cell.length_b   1.000
_cell.length_c   1.000
_cell.angle_alpha   90.00
_cell.angle_beta   90.00
_cell.angle_gamma   90.00
#
_symmetry.space_group_name_H-M   'P 1'
#
loop_
_entity.id
_entity.type
_entity.pdbx_description
1 polymer ?
#
loop_
_entity_poly.entity_id
_entity_poly.type
_entity_poly.pdbx_seq_one_letter_code
_entity_poly.pdbx_strand_id
1 'polypeptide(L)'
;MPRAPLELSTKRRPAGPHLLSQVELDEDEVLIDAFDATLDGVTVRITAVLERTCVYIDRDGERRLARKSDLWVETDKLPIRRRSVV
;
A
#
# COMPACT_ATOMS: atom_id res chain seq x y z
N MET A 1 22.38 5.92 15.79
CA MET A 1 22.55 6.21 14.35
C MET A 1 21.29 6.82 13.80
N PRO A 2 21.40 7.89 13.03
CA PRO A 2 20.23 8.45 12.39
C PRO A 2 19.66 7.45 11.37
N ARG A 3 18.34 7.37 11.30
CA ARG A 3 17.70 6.59 10.26
C ARG A 3 17.92 7.27 8.92
N ALA A 4 18.15 6.47 7.87
CA ALA A 4 18.13 6.99 6.53
C ALA A 4 16.76 7.61 6.24
N PRO A 5 16.69 8.80 5.64
CA PRO A 5 15.40 9.42 5.30
C PRO A 5 14.67 8.58 4.26
N LEU A 6 13.33 8.59 4.35
CA LEU A 6 12.50 8.00 3.33
C LEU A 6 12.27 9.03 2.23
N GLU A 7 12.49 8.64 1.00
CA GLU A 7 12.30 9.49 -0.16
C GLU A 7 11.10 9.03 -0.98
N LEU A 8 10.49 9.96 -1.71
CA LEU A 8 9.44 9.62 -2.64
C LEU A 8 10.01 8.72 -3.74
N SER A 9 9.37 7.58 -3.98
CA SER A 9 9.78 6.70 -5.06
C SER A 9 9.48 7.38 -6.41
N THR A 10 10.50 7.43 -7.28
CA THR A 10 10.36 7.98 -8.63
C THR A 10 10.18 6.89 -9.68
N LYS A 11 10.15 5.63 -9.27
CA LYS A 11 9.95 4.52 -10.17
C LYS A 11 8.57 4.64 -10.83
N ARG A 12 8.55 4.59 -12.16
CA ARG A 12 7.30 4.59 -12.90
C ARG A 12 6.66 3.21 -12.84
N ARG A 13 5.37 3.21 -12.54
CA ARG A 13 4.54 2.02 -12.55
C ARG A 13 3.35 2.27 -13.48
N PRO A 14 2.76 1.21 -14.07
CA PRO A 14 1.54 1.39 -14.84
C PRO A 14 0.48 2.06 -13.97
N ALA A 15 -0.10 3.15 -14.46
CA ALA A 15 -1.19 3.83 -13.76
C ALA A 15 -2.48 3.03 -13.88
N GLY A 16 -3.45 3.36 -13.03
CA GLY A 16 -4.76 2.74 -13.05
C GLY A 16 -4.95 1.69 -11.96
N PRO A 17 -6.14 1.05 -11.94
CA PRO A 17 -6.45 0.07 -10.91
C PRO A 17 -5.70 -1.24 -11.13
N HIS A 18 -5.10 -1.74 -10.06
CA HIS A 18 -4.42 -3.04 -10.03
C HIS A 18 -4.74 -3.71 -8.70
N LEU A 19 -4.69 -5.04 -8.67
CA LEU A 19 -4.74 -5.75 -7.40
C LEU A 19 -3.48 -5.43 -6.59
N LEU A 20 -3.63 -5.24 -5.30
CA LEU A 20 -2.50 -4.94 -4.44
C LEU A 20 -1.44 -6.05 -4.47
N SER A 21 -1.87 -7.30 -4.67
CA SER A 21 -0.96 -8.43 -4.84
C SER A 21 -0.10 -8.35 -6.11
N GLN A 22 -0.50 -7.55 -7.08
CA GLN A 22 0.24 -7.35 -8.34
C GLN A 22 1.22 -6.18 -8.27
N VAL A 23 1.15 -5.39 -7.22
CA VAL A 23 2.06 -4.26 -7.03
C VAL A 23 3.37 -4.78 -6.48
N GLU A 24 4.43 -4.63 -7.27
CA GLU A 24 5.77 -5.03 -6.87
C GLU A 24 6.53 -3.85 -6.30
N LEU A 25 7.16 -4.07 -5.16
CA LEU A 25 8.04 -3.10 -4.53
C LEU A 25 9.47 -3.58 -4.63
N ASP A 26 10.39 -2.66 -4.90
CA ASP A 26 11.82 -2.95 -4.82
C ASP A 26 12.21 -3.17 -3.35
N GLU A 27 13.37 -3.78 -3.11
CA GLU A 27 13.84 -4.07 -1.74
C GLU A 27 13.93 -2.83 -0.85
N ASP A 28 14.23 -1.69 -1.45
CA ASP A 28 14.36 -0.42 -0.74
C ASP A 28 13.07 0.40 -0.70
N GLU A 29 11.98 -0.12 -1.25
CA GLU A 29 10.70 0.56 -1.28
C GLU A 29 9.76 0.02 -0.20
N VAL A 30 9.01 0.92 0.43
CA VAL A 30 8.03 0.59 1.47
C VAL A 30 6.77 1.41 1.32
N LEU A 31 5.65 0.85 1.78
CA LEU A 31 4.39 1.57 1.95
C LEU A 31 4.35 2.09 3.39
N ILE A 32 4.35 3.39 3.58
CA ILE A 32 4.53 3.98 4.91
C ILE A 32 3.27 4.55 5.54
N ASP A 33 2.32 5.00 4.76
CA ASP A 33 1.11 5.64 5.27
C ASP A 33 -0.11 4.79 5.01
N ALA A 34 -1.20 5.12 5.69
CA ALA A 34 -2.49 4.56 5.37
C ALA A 34 -2.94 5.02 3.98
N PHE A 35 -3.66 4.18 3.27
CA PHE A 35 -4.16 4.48 1.93
C PHE A 35 -5.50 3.82 1.69
N ASP A 36 -6.19 4.26 0.66
CA ASP A 36 -7.50 3.72 0.29
C ASP A 36 -7.33 2.58 -0.72
N ALA A 37 -8.18 1.58 -0.59
CA ALA A 37 -8.30 0.47 -1.53
C ALA A 37 -9.77 0.16 -1.75
N THR A 38 -10.08 -0.59 -2.79
CA THR A 38 -11.45 -1.04 -3.07
C THR A 38 -11.55 -2.55 -2.81
N LEU A 39 -12.51 -2.90 -1.96
CA LEU A 39 -12.82 -4.29 -1.63
C LEU A 39 -14.29 -4.52 -1.95
N ASP A 40 -14.58 -5.43 -2.89
CA ASP A 40 -15.94 -5.73 -3.34
C ASP A 40 -16.74 -4.47 -3.73
N GLY A 41 -16.08 -3.55 -4.42
CA GLY A 41 -16.70 -2.31 -4.87
C GLY A 41 -16.84 -1.23 -3.81
N VAL A 42 -16.34 -1.46 -2.60
CA VAL A 42 -16.41 -0.52 -1.47
C VAL A 42 -15.03 -0.01 -1.14
N THR A 43 -14.90 1.31 -0.98
CA THR A 43 -13.64 1.92 -0.56
C THR A 43 -13.40 1.65 0.92
N VAL A 44 -12.22 1.10 1.23
CA VAL A 44 -11.79 0.82 2.60
C VAL A 44 -10.45 1.48 2.86
N ARG A 45 -10.17 1.75 4.14
CA ARG A 45 -8.91 2.38 4.55
C ARG A 45 -7.93 1.33 5.03
N ILE A 46 -6.84 1.16 4.31
CA ILE A 46 -5.79 0.23 4.70
C ILE A 46 -4.90 0.90 5.75
N THR A 47 -4.73 0.24 6.89
CA THR A 47 -3.93 0.77 8.00
C THR A 47 -2.64 0.00 8.24
N ALA A 48 -2.55 -1.22 7.75
CA ALA A 48 -1.32 -2.01 7.85
C ALA A 48 -1.24 -2.97 6.67
N VAL A 49 -0.04 -3.18 6.17
CA VAL A 49 0.24 -4.11 5.08
C VAL A 49 1.14 -5.21 5.62
N LEU A 50 0.64 -6.43 5.58
CA LEU A 50 1.37 -7.62 5.99
C LEU A 50 1.88 -8.35 4.74
N GLU A 51 2.45 -9.52 4.89
CA GLU A 51 3.05 -10.23 3.76
C GLU A 51 2.04 -10.57 2.66
N ARG A 52 0.88 -11.12 3.04
CA ARG A 52 -0.15 -11.56 2.08
C ARG A 52 -1.50 -10.92 2.33
N THR A 53 -1.65 -10.24 3.44
CA THR A 53 -2.90 -9.64 3.88
C THR A 53 -2.70 -8.18 4.24
N CYS A 54 -3.81 -7.49 4.42
CA CYS A 54 -3.81 -6.12 4.91
C CYS A 54 -4.85 -5.99 6.02
N VAL A 55 -4.59 -5.08 6.94
CA VAL A 55 -5.59 -4.66 7.92
C VAL A 55 -6.30 -3.43 7.36
N TYR A 56 -7.62 -3.44 7.38
CA TYR A 56 -8.41 -2.30 6.95
C TYR A 56 -9.46 -1.95 7.98
N ILE A 57 -9.95 -0.73 7.91
CA ILE A 57 -11.06 -0.28 8.74
C ILE A 57 -12.32 -0.24 7.88
N ASP A 58 -13.37 -0.90 8.34
CA ASP A 58 -14.66 -0.92 7.64
C ASP A 58 -15.49 0.31 7.99
N ARG A 59 -16.74 0.35 7.48
CA ARG A 59 -17.66 1.47 7.71
C ARG A 59 -18.01 1.67 9.18
N ASP A 60 -18.01 0.58 9.94
CA ASP A 60 -18.34 0.60 11.36
C ASP A 60 -17.16 0.98 12.24
N GLY A 61 -16.00 1.23 11.65
CA GLY A 61 -14.77 1.55 12.36
C GLY A 61 -14.05 0.34 12.93
N GLU A 62 -14.44 -0.87 12.51
CA GLU A 62 -13.81 -2.10 12.97
C GLU A 62 -12.63 -2.49 12.09
N ARG A 63 -11.60 -3.02 12.72
CA ARG A 63 -10.44 -3.55 12.02
C ARG A 63 -10.73 -4.96 11.51
N ARG A 64 -10.42 -5.17 10.23
CA ARG A 64 -10.61 -6.44 9.57
C ARG A 64 -9.39 -6.78 8.72
N LEU A 65 -9.26 -8.04 8.35
CA LEU A 65 -8.20 -8.52 7.46
C LEU A 65 -8.77 -8.81 6.08
N ALA A 66 -8.02 -8.46 5.06
CA ALA A 66 -8.32 -8.81 3.68
C ALA A 66 -7.04 -9.29 3.00
N ARG A 67 -7.20 -10.15 2.00
CA ARG A 67 -6.07 -10.60 1.19
C ARG A 67 -5.69 -9.50 0.20
N LYS A 68 -4.40 -9.35 -0.06
CA LYS A 68 -3.93 -8.42 -1.09
C LYS A 68 -4.53 -8.72 -2.45
N SER A 69 -4.82 -9.99 -2.75
CA SER A 69 -5.45 -10.41 -4.00
C SER A 69 -6.91 -10.01 -4.14
N ASP A 70 -7.54 -9.52 -3.09
CA ASP A 70 -8.92 -9.05 -3.09
C ASP A 70 -9.04 -7.53 -3.07
N LEU A 71 -7.92 -6.84 -2.96
CA LEU A 71 -7.90 -5.37 -2.83
C LEU A 71 -7.41 -4.72 -4.12
N TRP A 72 -8.21 -3.78 -4.63
CA TRP A 72 -7.85 -2.98 -5.79
C TRP A 72 -7.31 -1.63 -5.33
N VAL A 73 -6.21 -1.21 -5.91
CA VAL A 73 -5.58 0.08 -5.59
C VAL A 73 -5.21 0.80 -6.88
N GLU A 74 -5.15 2.11 -6.80
CA GLU A 74 -4.57 2.91 -7.88
C GLU A 74 -3.08 3.09 -7.61
N THR A 75 -2.27 2.50 -8.47
CA THR A 75 -0.82 2.39 -8.25
C THR A 75 -0.15 3.75 -8.12
N ASP A 76 -0.60 4.73 -8.89
CA ASP A 76 -0.03 6.08 -8.87
C ASP A 76 -0.38 6.88 -7.60
N LYS A 77 -1.35 6.40 -6.81
CA LYS A 77 -1.77 7.03 -5.55
C LYS A 77 -1.23 6.35 -4.31
N LEU A 78 -0.48 5.27 -4.47
CA LEU A 78 0.08 4.55 -3.33
C LEU A 78 1.21 5.37 -2.66
N PRO A 79 1.24 5.41 -1.32
CA PRO A 79 2.29 6.13 -0.60
C PRO A 79 3.58 5.31 -0.52
N ILE A 80 4.20 5.11 -1.67
CA ILE A 80 5.45 4.35 -1.77
C ILE A 80 6.62 5.28 -1.52
N ARG A 81 7.49 4.88 -0.62
CA ARG A 81 8.71 5.62 -0.29
C ARG A 81 9.92 4.71 -0.48
N ARG A 82 11.04 5.31 -0.80
CA ARG A 82 12.31 4.61 -0.99
C ARG A 82 13.22 4.93 0.18
N ARG A 83 13.86 3.91 0.73
CA ARG A 83 14.89 4.13 1.75
C ARG A 83 16.16 4.64 1.08
N SER A 84 16.65 5.78 1.57
CA SER A 84 17.92 6.29 1.11
C SER A 84 19.05 5.40 1.61
N VAL A 85 19.93 5.03 0.71
CA VAL A 85 21.16 4.34 1.08
C VAL A 85 22.24 5.42 1.29
N VAL A 86 22.68 5.53 2.50
CA VAL A 86 23.72 6.50 2.86
C VAL A 86 25.06 5.81 2.95
#